data_c9499d8a910671a59a35e980bb530691
#
_entry.id   c9499d8a910671a59a35e980bb530691
#
_cell.length_a   1.000
_cell.length_b   1.000
_cell.length_c   1.000
_cell.angle_alpha   90.00
_cell.angle_beta   90.00
_cell.angle_gamma   90.00
#
_symmetry.space_group_name_H-M   'P 1'
#
loop_
_entity.id
_entity.type
_entity.pdbx_description
1 polymer ?
#
loop_
_entity_poly.entity_id
_entity_poly.type
_entity_poly.pdbx_seq_one_letter_code
_entity_poly.pdbx_strand_id
1 'polypeptide(L)'
;MKLITEQNNDIEVLTEEKDGKKSTYIKGVFLQTEITNRNGRMYKFDTMNREVSKYNEEFVNRGRALGELGHPEGPTLNLDRVSHKIVELYPEGTNFIGKAKLMETPMGKIAKSLLEEGVQLGVSSRGLGSIKKEGSCSVVAD
;
A
#
# COMPACT_ATOMS: atom_id res chain seq x y z
N MET A 1 -2.25 17.28 -11.83
CA MET A 1 -1.91 16.31 -10.78
C MET A 1 -0.66 15.54 -11.18
N LYS A 2 0.15 15.19 -10.19
CA LYS A 2 1.34 14.37 -10.39
C LYS A 2 1.08 12.95 -9.89
N LEU A 3 1.71 11.97 -10.51
CA LEU A 3 1.78 10.62 -9.97
C LEU A 3 2.83 10.62 -8.85
N ILE A 4 2.39 10.30 -7.65
CA ILE A 4 3.24 10.33 -6.45
C ILE A 4 3.44 8.91 -5.96
N THR A 5 4.71 8.52 -5.76
CA THR A 5 5.08 7.18 -5.30
C THR A 5 5.86 7.27 -4.00
N GLU A 6 5.41 6.54 -2.99
CA GLU A 6 6.10 6.39 -1.72
C GLU A 6 6.34 4.91 -1.44
N GLN A 7 7.41 4.57 -0.74
CA GLN A 7 7.78 3.19 -0.45
C GLN A 7 8.04 2.99 1.03
N ASN A 8 7.56 1.87 1.57
CA ASN A 8 7.77 1.46 2.94
C ASN A 8 8.25 0.02 2.98
N ASN A 9 9.37 -0.24 3.67
CA ASN A 9 9.99 -1.56 3.75
C ASN A 9 9.72 -2.28 5.07
N ASP A 10 9.03 -1.63 6.02
CA ASP A 10 8.72 -2.20 7.33
C ASP A 10 7.44 -3.02 7.28
N ILE A 11 7.53 -4.21 6.69
CA ILE A 11 6.40 -5.13 6.61
C ILE A 11 6.77 -6.49 7.19
N GLU A 12 5.78 -7.19 7.73
CA GLU A 12 5.93 -8.56 8.21
C GLU A 12 5.07 -9.50 7.38
N VAL A 13 5.48 -10.77 7.35
CA VAL A 13 4.76 -11.81 6.62
C VAL A 13 3.99 -12.66 7.63
N LEU A 14 2.70 -12.85 7.39
CA LEU A 14 1.82 -13.64 8.24
C LEU A 14 1.23 -14.79 7.43
N THR A 15 1.14 -15.96 8.06
CA THR A 15 0.44 -17.10 7.47
C THR A 15 -0.77 -17.42 8.34
N GLU A 16 -1.94 -17.45 7.73
CA GLU A 16 -3.19 -17.79 8.41
C GLU A 16 -3.80 -19.03 7.78
N GLU A 17 -4.31 -19.92 8.63
CA GLU A 17 -4.97 -21.12 8.18
C GLU A 17 -6.46 -21.06 8.51
N LYS A 18 -7.29 -21.30 7.51
CA LYS A 18 -8.75 -21.31 7.67
C LYS A 18 -9.32 -22.44 6.84
N ASP A 19 -10.10 -23.30 7.48
CA ASP A 19 -10.73 -24.46 6.82
C ASP A 19 -9.72 -25.36 6.08
N GLY A 20 -8.54 -25.55 6.70
CA GLY A 20 -7.46 -26.36 6.12
C GLY A 20 -6.69 -25.68 5.00
N LYS A 21 -7.01 -24.45 4.67
CA LYS A 21 -6.37 -23.69 3.61
C LYS A 21 -5.47 -22.60 4.18
N LYS A 22 -4.21 -22.59 3.76
CA LYS A 22 -3.24 -21.58 4.20
C LYS A 22 -3.26 -20.38 3.27
N SER A 23 -3.28 -19.19 3.86
CA SER A 23 -3.17 -17.93 3.14
C SER A 23 -1.99 -17.12 3.69
N THR A 24 -1.28 -16.44 2.82
CA THR A 24 -0.15 -15.60 3.19
C THR A 24 -0.56 -14.14 3.07
N TYR A 25 -0.22 -13.36 4.10
CA TYR A 25 -0.52 -11.94 4.18
C TYR A 25 0.74 -11.16 4.44
N ILE A 26 0.76 -9.92 3.99
CA ILE A 26 1.76 -8.94 4.42
C ILE A 26 1.05 -7.88 5.26
N LYS A 27 1.70 -7.43 6.32
CA LYS A 27 1.15 -6.42 7.23
C LYS A 27 2.24 -5.46 7.68
N GLY A 28 1.91 -4.21 7.79
CA GLY A 28 2.84 -3.19 8.27
C GLY A 28 2.32 -1.80 8.03
N VAL A 29 3.21 -0.82 8.17
CA VAL A 29 2.88 0.58 7.90
C VAL A 29 2.87 0.78 6.39
N PHE A 30 1.69 0.98 5.82
CA PHE A 30 1.56 1.21 4.38
C PHE A 30 1.67 2.69 4.02
N LEU A 31 1.21 3.58 4.91
CA LEU A 31 1.24 5.03 4.70
C LEU A 31 1.64 5.73 5.99
N GLN A 32 2.37 6.85 5.86
CA GLN A 32 2.79 7.68 6.99
C GLN A 32 2.34 9.11 6.78
N THR A 33 1.93 9.76 7.87
CA THR A 33 1.50 11.16 7.83
C THR A 33 2.27 11.99 8.86
N GLU A 34 2.23 13.31 8.69
CA GLU A 34 2.78 14.32 9.62
C GLU A 34 4.30 14.28 9.79
N ILE A 35 5.01 13.47 8.99
CA ILE A 35 6.48 13.47 8.95
C ILE A 35 6.94 13.60 7.50
N THR A 36 8.07 14.28 7.31
CA THR A 36 8.69 14.36 5.99
C THR A 36 9.35 13.03 5.66
N ASN A 37 8.95 12.41 4.56
CA ASN A 37 9.51 11.12 4.15
C ASN A 37 10.85 11.28 3.42
N ARG A 38 11.48 10.15 3.02
CA ARG A 38 12.77 10.16 2.33
C ARG A 38 12.74 10.90 0.98
N ASN A 39 11.56 11.09 0.42
CA ASN A 39 11.38 11.82 -0.84
C ASN A 39 11.12 13.32 -0.63
N GLY A 40 11.20 13.81 0.61
CA GLY A 40 10.97 15.20 0.94
C GLY A 40 9.51 15.62 0.93
N ARG A 41 8.59 14.68 0.96
CA ARG A 41 7.15 14.96 0.97
C ARG A 41 6.53 14.64 2.33
N MET A 42 5.49 15.39 2.66
CA MET A 42 4.73 15.19 3.87
C MET A 42 3.23 15.09 3.53
N TYR A 43 2.56 14.17 4.19
CA TYR A 43 1.12 13.98 4.08
C TYR A 43 0.47 14.46 5.37
N LYS A 44 -0.55 15.29 5.27
CA LYS A 44 -1.36 15.69 6.43
C LYS A 44 -2.28 14.54 6.80
N PHE A 45 -2.43 14.29 8.11
CA PHE A 45 -3.29 13.21 8.60
C PHE A 45 -4.73 13.35 8.11
N ASP A 46 -5.30 14.55 8.20
CA ASP A 46 -6.69 14.77 7.81
C ASP A 46 -6.93 14.45 6.33
N THR A 47 -6.01 14.88 5.46
CA THR A 47 -6.08 14.58 4.02
C THR A 47 -5.99 13.09 3.78
N MET A 48 -5.01 12.42 4.39
CA MET A 48 -4.81 10.99 4.23
C MET A 48 -5.99 10.20 4.79
N ASN A 49 -6.48 10.57 5.97
CA ASN A 49 -7.59 9.88 6.61
C ASN A 49 -8.86 9.98 5.77
N ARG A 50 -9.11 11.12 5.16
CA ARG A 50 -10.23 11.30 4.24
C ARG A 50 -10.10 10.35 3.03
N GLU A 51 -8.93 10.32 2.42
CA GLU A 51 -8.69 9.47 1.25
C GLU A 51 -8.70 7.98 1.59
N VAL A 52 -8.16 7.59 2.75
CA VAL A 52 -8.20 6.20 3.21
C VAL A 52 -9.63 5.75 3.48
N SER A 53 -10.45 6.61 4.12
CA SER A 53 -11.87 6.29 4.36
C SER A 53 -12.62 6.08 3.05
N LYS A 54 -12.37 6.92 2.08
CA LYS A 54 -12.95 6.81 0.75
C LYS A 54 -12.48 5.55 0.02
N TYR A 55 -11.20 5.25 0.11
CA TYR A 55 -10.61 4.05 -0.49
C TYR A 55 -11.19 2.77 0.13
N ASN A 56 -11.34 2.74 1.46
CA ASN A 56 -11.97 1.61 2.14
C ASN A 56 -13.38 1.38 1.65
N GLU A 57 -14.17 2.45 1.55
CA GLU A 57 -15.55 2.35 1.12
C GLU A 57 -15.69 1.92 -0.34
N GLU A 58 -14.87 2.50 -1.23
CA GLU A 58 -14.98 2.27 -2.67
C GLU A 58 -14.27 1.01 -3.13
N PHE A 59 -13.18 0.60 -2.47
CA PHE A 59 -12.32 -0.48 -2.94
C PHE A 59 -12.14 -1.61 -1.94
N VAL A 60 -11.63 -1.33 -0.74
CA VAL A 60 -11.30 -2.41 0.22
C VAL A 60 -12.52 -3.22 0.60
N ASN A 61 -13.60 -2.55 1.00
CA ASN A 61 -14.83 -3.22 1.43
C ASN A 61 -15.55 -3.95 0.29
N ARG A 62 -15.22 -3.62 -0.94
CA ARG A 62 -15.80 -4.26 -2.13
C ARG A 62 -14.89 -5.31 -2.77
N GLY A 63 -13.76 -5.60 -2.13
CA GLY A 63 -12.80 -6.57 -2.66
C GLY A 63 -12.08 -6.10 -3.92
N ARG A 64 -11.97 -4.81 -4.14
CA ARG A 64 -11.37 -4.21 -5.34
C ARG A 64 -10.04 -3.51 -5.10
N ALA A 65 -9.51 -3.57 -3.88
CA ALA A 65 -8.25 -2.92 -3.54
C ALA A 65 -7.07 -3.81 -3.94
N LEU A 66 -6.74 -3.80 -5.22
CA LEU A 66 -5.73 -4.66 -5.81
C LEU A 66 -4.39 -3.95 -5.91
N GLY A 67 -3.31 -4.72 -5.73
CA GLY A 67 -1.95 -4.24 -5.89
C GLY A 67 -1.16 -5.08 -6.88
N GLU A 68 -0.14 -4.48 -7.45
CA GLU A 68 0.69 -5.09 -8.47
C GLU A 68 2.10 -5.37 -7.95
N LEU A 69 2.76 -6.36 -8.54
CA LEU A 69 4.16 -6.63 -8.28
C LEU A 69 5.02 -5.72 -9.16
N GLY A 70 5.97 -5.03 -8.53
CA GLY A 70 6.85 -4.08 -9.19
C GLY A 70 6.27 -2.68 -9.25
N HIS A 71 6.86 -1.84 -10.07
CA HIS A 71 6.46 -0.45 -10.23
C HIS A 71 6.03 -0.19 -11.68
N PRO A 72 4.80 -0.53 -12.05
CA PRO A 72 4.34 -0.23 -13.40
C PRO A 72 4.24 1.28 -13.61
N GLU A 73 4.43 1.71 -14.83
CA GLU A 73 4.32 3.11 -15.19
C GLU A 73 2.85 3.53 -15.24
N GLY A 74 2.59 4.76 -14.81
CA GLY A 74 1.26 5.36 -14.87
C GLY A 74 0.31 4.93 -13.75
N PRO A 75 -0.88 5.51 -13.72
CA PRO A 75 -1.86 5.29 -12.65
C PRO A 75 -2.84 4.15 -12.91
N THR A 76 -2.75 3.49 -14.06
CA THR A 76 -3.70 2.45 -14.45
C THR A 76 -3.33 1.10 -13.84
N LEU A 77 -4.33 0.38 -13.33
CA LEU A 77 -4.17 -0.97 -12.82
C LEU A 77 -4.11 -1.97 -13.97
N ASN A 78 -3.12 -2.87 -13.93
CA ASN A 78 -2.96 -3.95 -14.90
C ASN A 78 -3.27 -5.29 -14.23
N LEU A 79 -4.38 -5.91 -14.59
CA LEU A 79 -4.85 -7.14 -13.94
C LEU A 79 -3.89 -8.31 -14.09
N ASP A 80 -3.10 -8.35 -15.16
CA ASP A 80 -2.09 -9.39 -15.37
C ASP A 80 -0.89 -9.28 -14.43
N ARG A 81 -0.75 -8.16 -13.75
CA ARG A 81 0.34 -7.92 -12.79
C ARG A 81 -0.11 -7.93 -11.33
N VAL A 82 -1.39 -8.17 -11.08
CA VAL A 82 -1.93 -8.17 -9.72
C VAL A 82 -1.32 -9.30 -8.90
N SER A 83 -0.79 -8.96 -7.73
CA SER A 83 -0.15 -9.90 -6.81
C SER A 83 -0.84 -9.99 -5.47
N HIS A 84 -1.55 -8.95 -5.05
CA HIS A 84 -2.15 -8.91 -3.72
C HIS A 84 -3.42 -8.07 -3.70
N LYS A 85 -4.19 -8.29 -2.64
CA LYS A 85 -5.44 -7.57 -2.38
C LYS A 85 -5.39 -7.02 -0.97
N ILE A 86 -5.58 -5.72 -0.82
CA ILE A 86 -5.64 -5.09 0.50
C ILE A 86 -6.95 -5.48 1.17
N VAL A 87 -6.85 -6.05 2.36
CA VAL A 87 -8.02 -6.50 3.13
C VAL A 87 -8.30 -5.63 4.34
N GLU A 88 -7.30 -4.90 4.83
CA GLU A 88 -7.46 -3.95 5.93
C GLU A 88 -6.55 -2.75 5.70
N LEU A 89 -7.05 -1.56 6.02
CA LEU A 89 -6.27 -0.32 6.00
C LEU A 89 -6.90 0.62 7.01
N TYR A 90 -6.17 0.95 8.08
CA TYR A 90 -6.71 1.73 9.19
C TYR A 90 -5.65 2.61 9.84
N PRO A 91 -6.05 3.73 10.47
CA PRO A 91 -5.10 4.60 11.15
C PRO A 91 -4.66 4.02 12.50
N GLU A 92 -3.40 4.24 12.82
CA GLU A 92 -2.82 3.95 14.12
C GLU A 92 -1.83 5.08 14.45
N GLY A 93 -2.25 6.01 15.32
CA GLY A 93 -1.51 7.26 15.52
C GLY A 93 -1.50 8.07 14.22
N THR A 94 -0.33 8.43 13.74
CA THR A 94 -0.16 9.15 12.48
C THR A 94 0.20 8.22 11.30
N ASN A 95 0.26 6.92 11.56
CA ASN A 95 0.52 5.91 10.54
C ASN A 95 -0.78 5.24 10.10
N PHE A 96 -0.76 4.64 8.92
CA PHE A 96 -1.85 3.79 8.44
C PHE A 96 -1.32 2.39 8.26
N ILE A 97 -1.91 1.46 9.03
CA ILE A 97 -1.53 0.05 8.98
C ILE A 97 -2.34 -0.62 7.90
N GLY A 98 -1.67 -1.38 7.07
CA GLY A 98 -2.29 -2.16 6.01
C GLY A 98 -2.03 -3.64 6.16
N LYS A 99 -3.00 -4.44 5.72
CA LYS A 99 -2.87 -5.89 5.62
C LYS A 99 -3.33 -6.29 4.22
N ALA A 100 -2.52 -7.05 3.52
CA ALA A 100 -2.83 -7.49 2.17
C ALA A 100 -2.66 -9.00 2.05
N LYS A 101 -3.59 -9.63 1.35
CA LYS A 101 -3.52 -11.05 1.05
C LYS A 101 -2.76 -11.26 -0.26
N LEU A 102 -1.76 -12.13 -0.26
CA LEU A 102 -1.09 -12.54 -1.48
C LEU A 102 -2.03 -13.48 -2.24
N MET A 103 -2.25 -13.18 -3.51
CA MET A 103 -3.21 -13.92 -4.33
C MET A 103 -2.55 -15.06 -5.08
N GLU A 104 -3.35 -16.01 -5.54
CA GLU A 104 -2.86 -17.15 -6.33
C GLU A 104 -2.69 -16.80 -7.82
N THR A 105 -2.58 -15.52 -8.13
CA THR A 105 -2.22 -15.05 -9.48
C THR A 105 -0.75 -15.37 -9.78
N PRO A 106 -0.32 -15.35 -11.04
CA PRO A 106 1.10 -15.57 -11.36
C PRO A 106 2.04 -14.63 -10.60
N MET A 107 1.74 -13.34 -10.52
CA MET A 107 2.56 -12.37 -9.80
C MET A 107 2.46 -12.55 -8.28
N GLY A 108 1.29 -12.96 -7.78
CA GLY A 108 1.11 -13.26 -6.37
C GLY A 108 1.93 -14.46 -5.92
N LYS A 109 2.00 -15.48 -6.73
CA LYS A 109 2.84 -16.67 -6.48
C LYS A 109 4.32 -16.32 -6.45
N ILE A 110 4.78 -15.45 -7.35
CA ILE A 110 6.15 -14.97 -7.37
C ILE A 110 6.47 -14.21 -6.08
N ALA A 111 5.62 -13.26 -5.70
CA ALA A 111 5.80 -12.49 -4.48
C ALA A 111 5.84 -13.40 -3.25
N LYS A 112 4.92 -14.34 -3.15
CA LYS A 112 4.85 -15.30 -2.05
C LYS A 112 6.12 -16.13 -1.96
N SER A 113 6.60 -16.65 -3.08
CA SER A 113 7.83 -17.44 -3.15
C SER A 113 9.04 -16.63 -2.68
N LEU A 114 9.17 -15.39 -3.12
CA LEU A 114 10.27 -14.52 -2.70
C LEU A 114 10.25 -14.26 -1.20
N LEU A 115 9.08 -14.00 -0.64
CA LEU A 115 8.94 -13.75 0.79
C LEU A 115 9.24 -15.00 1.63
N GLU A 116 8.81 -16.17 1.17
CA GLU A 116 9.09 -17.44 1.84
C GLU A 116 10.58 -17.78 1.85
N GLU A 117 11.33 -17.34 0.84
CA GLU A 117 12.79 -17.53 0.75
C GLU A 117 13.56 -16.43 1.50
N GLY A 118 12.88 -15.56 2.21
CA GLY A 118 13.51 -14.52 3.03
C GLY A 118 13.90 -13.26 2.28
N VAL A 119 13.43 -13.09 1.05
CA VAL A 119 13.67 -11.85 0.30
C VAL A 119 12.84 -10.73 0.91
N GLN A 120 13.47 -9.60 1.18
CA GLN A 120 12.76 -8.43 1.69
C GLN A 120 12.09 -7.68 0.55
N LEU A 121 10.78 -7.52 0.65
CA LEU A 121 9.99 -6.73 -0.26
C LEU A 121 9.34 -5.59 0.51
N GLY A 122 9.24 -4.43 -0.13
CA GLY A 122 8.53 -3.30 0.44
C GLY A 122 7.19 -3.10 -0.24
N VAL A 123 6.37 -2.25 0.37
CA VAL A 123 5.13 -1.78 -0.25
C VAL A 123 5.34 -0.34 -0.70
N SER A 124 4.75 0.01 -1.83
CA SER A 124 4.75 1.40 -2.26
C SER A 124 3.35 1.83 -2.67
N SER A 125 3.05 3.07 -2.39
CA SER A 125 1.79 3.67 -2.78
C SER A 125 1.98 4.51 -4.04
N ARG A 126 0.96 4.55 -4.87
CA ARG A 126 0.89 5.44 -6.03
C ARG A 126 -0.44 6.17 -5.97
N GLY A 127 -0.39 7.45 -6.21
CA GLY A 127 -1.59 8.24 -6.23
C GLY A 127 -1.43 9.49 -7.08
N LEU A 128 -2.54 10.05 -7.48
CA LEU A 128 -2.56 11.34 -8.13
C LEU A 128 -2.86 12.40 -7.09
N GLY A 129 -2.05 13.43 -7.03
CA GLY A 129 -2.23 14.47 -6.04
C GLY A 129 -1.55 15.77 -6.41
N SER A 130 -1.78 16.78 -5.59
CA SER A 130 -1.18 18.10 -5.70
C SER A 130 -0.10 18.25 -4.64
N ILE A 131 0.95 18.98 -4.96
CA ILE A 131 2.05 19.24 -4.03
C ILE A 131 2.15 20.74 -3.80
N LYS A 132 2.18 21.13 -2.53
CA LYS A 132 2.37 22.50 -2.10
C LYS A 132 3.63 22.58 -1.27
N LYS A 133 4.50 23.53 -1.59
CA LYS A 133 5.76 23.69 -0.87
C LYS A 133 5.56 24.50 0.41
N GLU A 134 5.93 23.93 1.55
CA GLU A 134 5.90 24.60 2.86
C GLU A 134 7.25 24.43 3.54
N GLY A 135 8.00 25.53 3.65
CA GLY A 135 9.36 25.48 4.22
C GLY A 135 10.27 24.56 3.43
N SER A 136 10.91 23.60 4.12
CA SER A 136 11.88 22.68 3.50
C SER A 136 11.23 21.39 2.98
N CYS A 137 9.92 21.23 3.12
CA CYS A 137 9.23 20.02 2.64
C CYS A 137 8.11 20.34 1.66
N SER A 138 7.71 19.33 0.91
CA SER A 138 6.56 19.40 0.01
C SER A 138 5.35 18.72 0.67
N VAL A 139 4.24 19.41 0.76
CA VAL A 139 3.02 18.90 1.39
C VAL A 139 2.05 18.43 0.31
N VAL A 140 1.54 17.21 0.47
CA VAL A 140 0.55 16.65 -0.43
C VAL A 140 -0.83 17.12 0.01
N ALA A 141 -1.52 17.83 -0.89
CA ALA A 141 -2.76 18.53 -0.56
C ALA A 141 -4.03 17.76 -0.98
N ASP A 142 -3.94 16.86 -1.95
CA ASP A 142 -5.11 16.12 -2.44
C ASP A 142 -4.79 14.65 -2.63
#